data_095bf65f9dd9ca70b45d292704b44d8f
#
_entry.id   095bf65f9dd9ca70b45d292704b44d8f
#
_cell.length_a   1.000
_cell.length_b   1.000
_cell.length_c   1.000
_cell.angle_alpha   90.00
_cell.angle_beta   90.00
_cell.angle_gamma   90.00
#
_symmetry.space_group_name_H-M   'P 1'
#
loop_
_entity.id
_entity.type
_entity.pdbx_description
1 polymer ?
#
loop_
_entity_poly.entity_id
_entity_poly.type
_entity_poly.pdbx_seq_one_letter_code
_entity_poly.pdbx_strand_id
1 'polypeptide(L)'
;MPDNIFDGARQNRILAALLPEEYARLADDLEFVSLTAGQTILESGDDLTSVYFPTTCIFSLISSLKDGSSVELAMTGNDGLIGIPLVLGGDTANYRIVVQHAGGAYRLRAELMSWELNQGGNLRRMSLCYTQALMTEMAQSVLCNRHHTVDQQLCRWLLRNLDQIAGM
;
A
#
# COMPACT_ATOMS: atom_id res chain seq x y z
N MET A 1 -5.13 24.39 -19.91
CA MET A 1 -6.02 23.45 -19.19
C MET A 1 -5.17 22.44 -18.45
N PRO A 2 -5.09 22.51 -17.14
CA PRO A 2 -4.39 21.49 -16.34
C PRO A 2 -5.42 20.63 -15.59
N ASP A 3 -6.35 19.97 -16.33
CA ASP A 3 -7.48 19.26 -15.71
C ASP A 3 -7.31 17.76 -15.56
N ASN A 4 -6.09 17.19 -15.79
CA ASN A 4 -5.96 15.74 -15.85
C ASN A 4 -5.01 15.11 -14.81
N ILE A 5 -4.32 15.88 -13.98
CA ILE A 5 -3.41 15.34 -12.96
C ILE A 5 -4.20 14.97 -11.70
N PHE A 6 -5.26 15.71 -11.38
CA PHE A 6 -6.09 15.49 -10.20
C PHE A 6 -7.00 14.25 -10.30
N ASP A 7 -7.34 13.81 -11.50
CA ASP A 7 -8.17 12.61 -11.70
C ASP A 7 -7.36 11.32 -11.50
N GLY A 8 -6.07 11.36 -11.80
CA GLY A 8 -5.18 10.19 -11.67
C GLY A 8 -5.03 9.67 -10.23
N ALA A 9 -4.98 10.55 -9.22
CA ALA A 9 -4.83 10.15 -7.82
C ALA A 9 -6.08 9.40 -7.30
N ARG A 10 -7.25 9.72 -7.82
CA ARG A 10 -8.52 9.05 -7.46
C ARG A 10 -8.68 7.66 -8.07
N GLN A 11 -7.74 7.18 -8.88
CA GLN A 11 -7.64 5.76 -9.23
C GLN A 11 -7.29 4.92 -7.98
N ASN A 12 -6.65 5.51 -6.98
CA ASN A 12 -6.54 4.86 -5.67
C ASN A 12 -7.87 5.00 -4.91
N ARG A 13 -8.41 3.87 -4.43
CA ARG A 13 -9.74 3.80 -3.82
C ARG A 13 -9.83 4.53 -2.47
N ILE A 14 -8.72 4.63 -1.73
CA ILE A 14 -8.68 5.40 -0.48
C ILE A 14 -8.82 6.89 -0.80
N LEU A 15 -8.04 7.40 -1.77
CA LEU A 15 -8.11 8.79 -2.18
C LEU A 15 -9.45 9.13 -2.86
N ALA A 16 -10.04 8.18 -3.61
CA ALA A 16 -11.36 8.35 -4.21
C ALA A 16 -12.49 8.48 -3.20
N ALA A 17 -12.35 7.86 -2.03
CA ALA A 17 -13.35 7.87 -0.95
C ALA A 17 -13.29 9.11 -0.05
N LEU A 18 -12.32 10.02 -0.26
CA LEU A 18 -12.20 11.25 0.51
C LEU A 18 -13.30 12.25 0.12
N LEU A 19 -13.77 13.00 1.13
CA LEU A 19 -14.62 14.15 0.87
C LEU A 19 -13.84 15.20 0.07
N PRO A 20 -14.54 16.04 -0.73
CA PRO A 20 -13.87 17.05 -1.56
C PRO A 20 -12.92 17.96 -0.78
N GLU A 21 -13.31 18.38 0.42
CA GLU A 21 -12.50 19.22 1.30
C GLU A 21 -11.28 18.48 1.88
N GLU A 22 -11.37 17.19 2.18
CA GLU A 22 -10.24 16.38 2.63
C GLU A 22 -9.24 16.20 1.49
N TYR A 23 -9.73 15.83 0.31
CA TYR A 23 -8.89 15.68 -0.88
C TYR A 23 -8.18 16.98 -1.26
N ALA A 24 -8.88 18.10 -1.22
CA ALA A 24 -8.32 19.42 -1.55
C ALA A 24 -7.13 19.80 -0.65
N ARG A 25 -7.14 19.39 0.63
CA ARG A 25 -6.01 19.65 1.55
C ARG A 25 -4.75 18.87 1.20
N LEU A 26 -4.90 17.74 0.52
CA LEU A 26 -3.78 16.84 0.16
C LEU A 26 -3.30 17.04 -1.27
N ALA A 27 -4.17 17.56 -2.14
CA ALA A 27 -4.00 17.53 -3.59
C ALA A 27 -2.67 18.15 -4.05
N ASP A 28 -2.28 19.28 -3.47
CA ASP A 28 -1.05 20.01 -3.84
C ASP A 28 0.23 19.32 -3.33
N ASP A 29 0.10 18.46 -2.33
CA ASP A 29 1.21 17.72 -1.71
C ASP A 29 1.32 16.26 -2.23
N LEU A 30 0.33 15.80 -3.01
CA LEU A 30 0.35 14.49 -3.65
C LEU A 30 1.25 14.51 -4.89
N GLU A 31 2.41 13.87 -4.80
CA GLU A 31 3.39 13.78 -5.87
C GLU A 31 3.23 12.47 -6.64
N PHE A 32 2.99 12.55 -7.96
CA PHE A 32 2.99 11.36 -8.82
C PHE A 32 4.41 10.82 -8.99
N VAL A 33 4.59 9.52 -8.78
CA VAL A 33 5.85 8.80 -8.98
C VAL A 33 5.64 7.59 -9.89
N SER A 34 6.54 7.44 -10.86
CA SER A 34 6.62 6.25 -11.70
C SER A 34 7.64 5.29 -11.10
N LEU A 35 7.23 4.04 -10.91
CA LEU A 35 7.99 3.03 -10.19
C LEU A 35 8.29 1.84 -11.10
N THR A 36 9.48 1.26 -10.94
CA THR A 36 9.95 0.12 -11.72
C THR A 36 9.89 -1.18 -10.91
N ALA A 37 9.59 -2.29 -11.57
CA ALA A 37 9.58 -3.60 -10.91
C ALA A 37 10.95 -3.94 -10.29
N GLY A 38 10.94 -4.48 -9.08
CA GLY A 38 12.14 -4.79 -8.29
C GLY A 38 12.70 -3.60 -7.49
N GLN A 39 12.17 -2.39 -7.68
CA GLN A 39 12.60 -1.22 -6.90
C GLN A 39 12.22 -1.41 -5.42
N THR A 40 13.20 -1.26 -4.52
CA THR A 40 12.96 -1.21 -3.08
C THR A 40 12.50 0.19 -2.68
N ILE A 41 11.40 0.28 -1.98
CA ILE A 41 10.82 1.52 -1.46
C ILE A 41 11.23 1.76 -0.01
N LEU A 42 11.31 0.68 0.77
CA LEU A 42 11.69 0.72 2.18
C LEU A 42 12.39 -0.58 2.56
N GLU A 43 13.49 -0.49 3.27
CA GLU A 43 14.11 -1.63 3.93
C GLU A 43 13.52 -1.84 5.33
N SER A 44 13.63 -3.08 5.83
CA SER A 44 13.16 -3.42 7.16
C SER A 44 13.96 -2.68 8.23
N GLY A 45 13.27 -1.94 9.09
CA GLY A 45 13.85 -1.14 10.17
C GLY A 45 14.09 0.33 9.81
N ASP A 46 13.89 0.71 8.54
CA ASP A 46 14.01 2.11 8.12
C ASP A 46 12.80 2.93 8.56
N ASP A 47 13.03 4.23 8.74
CA ASP A 47 11.99 5.20 9.04
C ASP A 47 11.13 5.48 7.80
N LEU A 48 9.83 5.55 8.01
CA LEU A 48 8.84 5.91 7.00
C LEU A 48 8.83 7.43 6.78
N THR A 49 9.42 7.87 5.69
CA THR A 49 9.42 9.29 5.30
C THR A 49 8.24 9.68 4.41
N SER A 50 7.56 8.70 3.85
CA SER A 50 6.44 8.91 2.94
C SER A 50 5.44 7.74 2.97
N VAL A 51 4.20 8.05 2.61
CA VAL A 51 3.13 7.10 2.31
C VAL A 51 2.93 7.06 0.81
N TYR A 52 2.60 5.88 0.26
CA TYR A 52 2.29 5.73 -1.16
C TYR A 52 0.87 5.23 -1.35
N PHE A 53 0.18 5.82 -2.29
CA PHE A 53 -1.15 5.44 -2.76
C PHE A 53 -0.99 4.88 -4.19
N PRO A 54 -0.91 3.54 -4.35
CA PRO A 54 -0.76 2.93 -5.68
C PRO A 54 -1.95 3.26 -6.58
N THR A 55 -1.70 3.44 -7.88
CA THR A 55 -2.74 3.57 -8.90
C THR A 55 -2.67 2.44 -9.91
N THR A 56 -1.49 2.24 -10.50
CA THR A 56 -1.24 1.18 -11.49
C THR A 56 -0.03 0.31 -11.13
N CYS A 57 0.60 0.51 -9.98
CA CYS A 57 1.65 -0.37 -9.49
C CYS A 57 1.13 -1.29 -8.37
N ILE A 58 1.87 -2.38 -8.13
CA ILE A 58 1.63 -3.30 -7.02
C ILE A 58 2.89 -3.38 -6.18
N PHE A 59 2.73 -3.26 -4.87
CA PHE A 59 3.80 -3.45 -3.88
C PHE A 59 3.68 -4.81 -3.21
N SER A 60 4.82 -5.46 -2.96
CA SER A 60 4.96 -6.61 -2.06
C SER A 60 5.55 -6.16 -0.73
N LEU A 61 4.93 -6.62 0.36
CA LEU A 61 5.44 -6.53 1.72
C LEU A 61 6.15 -7.84 2.04
N ILE A 62 7.46 -7.78 2.28
CA ILE A 62 8.32 -8.96 2.39
C ILE A 62 9.02 -8.97 3.74
N SER A 63 8.86 -10.07 4.49
CA SER A 63 9.66 -10.36 5.67
C SER A 63 10.81 -11.29 5.33
N SER A 64 12.00 -10.98 5.83
CA SER A 64 13.20 -11.80 5.61
C SER A 64 13.69 -12.38 6.94
N LEU A 65 14.11 -13.63 6.90
CA LEU A 65 14.70 -14.32 8.04
C LEU A 65 16.24 -14.16 8.01
N LYS A 66 16.88 -14.44 9.14
CA LYS A 66 18.34 -14.34 9.29
C LYS A 66 19.11 -15.30 8.39
N ASP A 67 18.50 -16.38 7.96
CA ASP A 67 19.09 -17.38 7.07
C ASP A 67 19.01 -16.98 5.58
N GLY A 68 18.45 -15.78 5.29
CA GLY A 68 18.28 -15.25 3.93
C GLY A 68 16.98 -15.67 3.25
N SER A 69 16.18 -16.55 3.85
CA SER A 69 14.86 -16.87 3.34
C SER A 69 13.91 -15.68 3.51
N SER A 70 12.95 -15.54 2.60
CA SER A 70 11.97 -14.46 2.65
C SER A 70 10.57 -14.98 2.35
N VAL A 71 9.58 -14.29 2.90
CA VAL A 71 8.17 -14.59 2.67
C VAL A 71 7.42 -13.31 2.35
N GLU A 72 6.58 -13.36 1.32
CA GLU A 72 5.62 -12.30 1.05
C GLU A 72 4.49 -12.35 2.09
N LEU A 73 4.33 -11.26 2.82
CA LEU A 73 3.28 -11.13 3.84
C LEU A 73 1.94 -10.73 3.18
N ALA A 74 2.00 -9.79 2.25
CA ALA A 74 0.84 -9.24 1.56
C ALA A 74 1.26 -8.48 0.29
N MET A 75 0.27 -8.20 -0.55
CA MET A 75 0.37 -7.30 -1.69
C MET A 75 -0.56 -6.12 -1.50
N THR A 76 -0.17 -4.95 -2.04
CA THR A 76 -0.95 -3.72 -2.00
C THR A 76 -1.03 -3.10 -3.39
N GLY A 77 -2.21 -2.95 -3.91
CA GLY A 77 -2.53 -2.26 -5.16
C GLY A 77 -3.36 -1.00 -4.92
N ASN A 78 -4.16 -0.62 -5.91
CA ASN A 78 -4.95 0.61 -5.89
C ASN A 78 -6.07 0.64 -4.84
N ASP A 79 -6.34 -0.46 -4.16
CA ASP A 79 -7.30 -0.58 -3.06
C ASP A 79 -6.72 -0.21 -1.69
N GLY A 80 -5.40 0.05 -1.62
CA GLY A 80 -4.69 0.25 -0.38
C GLY A 80 -3.69 1.39 -0.36
N LEU A 81 -2.86 1.39 0.68
CA LEU A 81 -1.75 2.32 0.86
C LEU A 81 -0.52 1.61 1.45
N ILE A 82 0.66 2.16 1.16
CA ILE A 82 1.91 1.83 1.82
C ILE A 82 2.19 2.86 2.91
N GLY A 83 2.50 2.42 4.12
CA GLY A 83 2.74 3.30 5.27
C GLY A 83 1.85 2.98 6.48
N ILE A 84 1.41 1.72 6.60
CA ILE A 84 0.55 1.24 7.70
C ILE A 84 1.08 1.60 9.11
N PRO A 85 2.39 1.52 9.41
CA PRO A 85 2.88 1.95 10.72
C PRO A 85 2.46 3.37 11.09
N LEU A 86 2.50 4.33 10.15
CA LEU A 86 2.04 5.70 10.40
C LEU A 86 0.54 5.77 10.74
N VAL A 87 -0.29 4.94 10.12
CA VAL A 87 -1.73 4.86 10.41
C VAL A 87 -1.96 4.38 11.86
N LEU A 88 -1.07 3.53 12.36
CA LEU A 88 -1.12 2.95 13.71
C LEU A 88 -0.34 3.76 14.76
N GLY A 89 0.29 4.88 14.37
CA GLY A 89 1.03 5.75 15.27
C GLY A 89 2.50 5.37 15.46
N GLY A 90 3.05 4.50 14.59
CA GLY A 90 4.47 4.19 14.51
C GLY A 90 5.14 4.93 13.35
N ASP A 91 6.44 4.78 13.21
CA ASP A 91 7.27 5.46 12.22
C ASP A 91 8.20 4.50 11.44
N THR A 92 8.30 3.25 11.86
CA THR A 92 9.18 2.24 11.25
C THR A 92 8.40 0.99 10.85
N ALA A 93 8.86 0.28 9.81
CA ALA A 93 8.31 -1.01 9.41
C ALA A 93 9.32 -2.14 9.64
N ASN A 94 8.85 -3.29 10.13
CA ASN A 94 9.64 -4.50 10.33
C ASN A 94 9.59 -5.45 9.11
N TYR A 95 9.30 -4.92 7.94
CA TYR A 95 9.26 -5.60 6.65
C TYR A 95 9.81 -4.69 5.56
N ARG A 96 10.33 -5.30 4.50
CA ARG A 96 10.77 -4.60 3.29
C ARG A 96 9.59 -4.41 2.34
N ILE A 97 9.58 -3.29 1.61
CA ILE A 97 8.59 -2.97 0.59
C ILE A 97 9.27 -2.90 -0.77
N VAL A 98 8.79 -3.71 -1.70
CA VAL A 98 9.34 -3.81 -3.06
C VAL A 98 8.22 -3.61 -4.08
N VAL A 99 8.52 -2.95 -5.17
CA VAL A 99 7.61 -2.83 -6.32
C VAL A 99 7.56 -4.17 -7.04
N GLN A 100 6.43 -4.87 -6.99
CA GLN A 100 6.23 -6.15 -7.67
C GLN A 100 5.84 -5.92 -9.13
N HIS A 101 4.90 -5.01 -9.37
CA HIS A 101 4.46 -4.62 -10.72
C HIS A 101 4.74 -3.14 -10.94
N ALA A 102 5.44 -2.83 -12.04
CA ALA A 102 5.78 -1.46 -12.41
C ALA A 102 4.50 -0.64 -12.70
N GLY A 103 4.52 0.64 -12.37
CA GLY A 103 3.39 1.54 -12.60
C GLY A 103 3.50 2.82 -11.80
N GLY A 104 2.37 3.51 -11.64
CA GLY A 104 2.27 4.78 -10.93
C GLY A 104 1.74 4.65 -9.50
N ALA A 105 2.19 5.55 -8.66
CA ALA A 105 1.64 5.80 -7.34
C ALA A 105 1.65 7.30 -7.03
N TYR A 106 0.84 7.73 -6.09
CA TYR A 106 0.96 9.06 -5.49
C TYR A 106 1.66 8.95 -4.14
N ARG A 107 2.67 9.78 -3.94
CA ARG A 107 3.46 9.85 -2.71
C ARG A 107 3.03 11.07 -1.90
N LEU A 108 2.88 10.89 -0.59
CA LEU A 108 2.62 11.94 0.39
C LEU A 108 3.66 11.85 1.50
N ARG A 109 4.19 12.98 1.96
CA ARG A 109 5.15 13.03 3.07
C ARG A 109 4.51 12.51 4.37
N ALA A 110 5.30 11.80 5.18
CA ALA A 110 4.85 11.19 6.43
C ALA A 110 4.27 12.20 7.43
N GLU A 111 4.88 13.40 7.52
CA GLU A 111 4.40 14.44 8.43
C GLU A 111 3.00 14.92 8.05
N LEU A 112 2.73 15.11 6.75
CA LEU A 112 1.42 15.55 6.25
C LEU A 112 0.37 14.45 6.45
N MET A 113 0.74 13.19 6.18
CA MET A 113 -0.14 12.05 6.45
C MET A 113 -0.50 11.98 7.93
N SER A 114 0.49 12.08 8.82
CA SER A 114 0.29 12.04 10.27
C SER A 114 -0.59 13.20 10.75
N TRP A 115 -0.36 14.39 10.20
CA TRP A 115 -1.19 15.56 10.52
C TRP A 115 -2.65 15.33 10.10
N GLU A 116 -2.90 14.88 8.89
CA GLU A 116 -4.27 14.63 8.38
C GLU A 116 -4.96 13.49 9.14
N LEU A 117 -4.25 12.42 9.49
CA LEU A 117 -4.78 11.34 10.31
C LEU A 117 -5.24 11.84 11.69
N ASN A 118 -4.55 12.83 12.26
CA ASN A 118 -4.90 13.43 13.56
C ASN A 118 -6.14 14.34 13.48
N GLN A 119 -6.48 14.87 12.29
CA GLN A 119 -7.75 15.60 12.09
C GLN A 119 -8.97 14.68 12.17
N GLY A 120 -8.80 13.37 12.02
CA GLY A 120 -9.90 12.42 11.90
C GLY A 120 -10.41 12.35 10.46
N GLY A 121 -11.71 12.13 10.27
CA GLY A 121 -12.31 12.14 8.93
C GLY A 121 -12.21 10.82 8.16
N ASN A 122 -12.47 10.89 6.85
CA ASN A 122 -12.54 9.72 5.99
C ASN A 122 -11.18 9.13 5.70
N LEU A 123 -10.11 9.94 5.57
CA LEU A 123 -8.77 9.40 5.35
C LEU A 123 -8.38 8.44 6.47
N ARG A 124 -8.52 8.88 7.72
CA ARG A 124 -8.25 8.03 8.88
C ARG A 124 -9.12 6.78 8.88
N ARG A 125 -10.43 6.93 8.66
CA ARG A 125 -11.38 5.81 8.66
C ARG A 125 -11.03 4.78 7.58
N MET A 126 -10.77 5.21 6.35
CA MET A 126 -10.45 4.32 5.22
C MET A 126 -9.10 3.64 5.43
N SER A 127 -8.10 4.38 5.93
CA SER A 127 -6.78 3.80 6.25
C SER A 127 -6.86 2.72 7.34
N LEU A 128 -7.68 2.92 8.36
CA LEU A 128 -7.90 1.91 9.41
C LEU A 128 -8.69 0.70 8.88
N CYS A 129 -9.72 0.90 8.05
CA CYS A 129 -10.45 -0.20 7.40
C CYS A 129 -9.52 -1.02 6.51
N TYR A 130 -8.67 -0.35 5.73
CA TYR A 130 -7.66 -1.03 4.91
C TYR A 130 -6.66 -1.81 5.78
N THR A 131 -6.17 -1.21 6.87
CA THR A 131 -5.27 -1.88 7.81
C THR A 131 -5.89 -3.17 8.35
N GLN A 132 -7.17 -3.14 8.73
CA GLN A 132 -7.89 -4.33 9.19
C GLN A 132 -7.99 -5.40 8.09
N ALA A 133 -8.30 -5.00 6.85
CA ALA A 133 -8.35 -5.92 5.71
C ALA A 133 -6.98 -6.56 5.46
N LEU A 134 -5.89 -5.77 5.49
CA LEU A 134 -4.53 -6.24 5.33
C LEU A 134 -4.13 -7.24 6.42
N MET A 135 -4.46 -6.97 7.68
CA MET A 135 -4.22 -7.90 8.79
C MET A 135 -4.97 -9.23 8.60
N THR A 136 -6.22 -9.19 8.14
CA THR A 136 -7.01 -10.38 7.81
C THR A 136 -6.35 -11.19 6.70
N GLU A 137 -5.85 -10.51 5.68
CA GLU A 137 -5.12 -11.13 4.57
C GLU A 137 -3.83 -11.80 5.01
N MET A 138 -3.03 -11.13 5.85
CA MET A 138 -1.80 -11.70 6.42
C MET A 138 -2.12 -12.94 7.27
N ALA A 139 -3.15 -12.90 8.10
CA ALA A 139 -3.60 -14.06 8.89
C ALA A 139 -4.01 -15.24 8.00
N GLN A 140 -4.75 -14.96 6.92
CA GLN A 140 -5.13 -15.97 5.95
C GLN A 140 -3.91 -16.56 5.22
N SER A 141 -2.88 -15.76 4.93
CA SER A 141 -1.64 -16.21 4.30
C SER A 141 -0.88 -17.20 5.19
N VAL A 142 -0.84 -16.94 6.51
CA VAL A 142 -0.24 -17.86 7.49
C VAL A 142 -0.97 -19.22 7.48
N LEU A 143 -2.31 -19.22 7.48
CA LEU A 143 -3.10 -20.44 7.42
C LEU A 143 -2.85 -21.23 6.14
N CYS A 144 -2.84 -20.53 5.00
CA CYS A 144 -2.59 -21.13 3.68
C CYS A 144 -1.18 -21.75 3.60
N ASN A 145 -0.17 -21.04 4.07
CA ASN A 145 1.22 -21.54 4.06
C ASN A 145 1.39 -22.81 4.91
N ARG A 146 0.58 -22.97 5.96
CA ARG A 146 0.64 -24.17 6.82
C ARG A 146 -0.16 -25.35 6.30
N HIS A 147 -1.31 -25.11 5.65
CA HIS A 147 -2.29 -26.17 5.38
C HIS A 147 -2.46 -26.50 3.91
N HIS A 148 -2.03 -25.62 3.00
CA HIS A 148 -2.19 -25.81 1.57
C HIS A 148 -0.91 -26.38 0.93
N THR A 149 -1.09 -27.14 -0.15
CA THR A 149 0.02 -27.59 -1.02
C THR A 149 0.62 -26.39 -1.77
N VAL A 150 1.82 -26.55 -2.29
CA VAL A 150 2.51 -25.52 -3.09
C VAL A 150 1.66 -25.09 -4.29
N ASP A 151 0.99 -26.04 -4.97
CA ASP A 151 0.11 -25.73 -6.10
C ASP A 151 -1.08 -24.85 -5.68
N GLN A 152 -1.70 -25.15 -4.54
CA GLN A 152 -2.80 -24.34 -4.00
C GLN A 152 -2.34 -22.94 -3.59
N GLN A 153 -1.15 -22.83 -2.99
CA GLN A 153 -0.54 -21.54 -2.64
C GLN A 153 -0.25 -20.72 -3.89
N LEU A 154 0.30 -21.35 -4.95
CA LEU A 154 0.56 -20.72 -6.23
C LEU A 154 -0.73 -20.24 -6.89
N CYS A 155 -1.77 -21.07 -6.95
CA CYS A 155 -3.07 -20.68 -7.50
C CYS A 155 -3.65 -19.45 -6.76
N ARG A 156 -3.60 -19.45 -5.43
CA ARG A 156 -4.06 -18.30 -4.64
C ARG A 156 -3.26 -17.03 -4.96
N TRP A 157 -1.94 -17.14 -5.02
CA TRP A 157 -1.06 -16.02 -5.33
C TRP A 157 -1.34 -15.46 -6.74
N LEU A 158 -1.53 -16.33 -7.75
CA LEU A 158 -1.88 -15.93 -9.12
C LEU A 158 -3.24 -15.23 -9.18
N LEU A 159 -4.26 -15.78 -8.51
CA LEU A 159 -5.60 -15.16 -8.47
C LEU A 159 -5.54 -13.77 -7.84
N ARG A 160 -4.80 -13.60 -6.75
CA ARG A 160 -4.64 -12.30 -6.10
C ARG A 160 -3.93 -11.28 -6.98
N ASN A 161 -2.88 -11.69 -7.71
CA ASN A 161 -2.22 -10.82 -8.67
C ASN A 161 -3.20 -10.39 -9.78
N LEU A 162 -4.00 -11.32 -10.30
CA LEU A 162 -5.01 -11.03 -11.32
C LEU A 162 -6.07 -10.05 -10.79
N ASP A 163 -6.56 -10.25 -9.57
CA ASP A 163 -7.55 -9.34 -8.95
C ASP A 163 -6.99 -7.92 -8.78
N GLN A 164 -5.72 -7.79 -8.36
CA GLN A 164 -5.06 -6.50 -8.24
C GLN A 164 -4.87 -5.82 -9.60
N ILE A 165 -4.43 -6.56 -10.63
CA ILE A 165 -4.28 -6.03 -12.00
C ILE A 165 -5.63 -5.66 -12.61
N ALA A 166 -6.66 -6.46 -12.40
CA ALA A 166 -8.01 -6.18 -12.93
C ALA A 166 -8.69 -4.98 -12.25
N GLY A 167 -8.25 -4.63 -11.04
CA GLY A 167 -8.74 -3.48 -10.29
C GLY A 167 -8.10 -2.14 -10.68
N MET A 168 -7.02 -2.18 -11.47
CA MET A 168 -6.30 -1.02 -12.02
C MET A 168 -6.94 -0.61 -13.38
#